data_9dc8413655f4c0d46ad64cab127e9e9c
#
_entry.id   9dc8413655f4c0d46ad64cab127e9e9c
#
_cell.length_a   1.000
_cell.length_b   1.000
_cell.length_c   1.000
_cell.angle_alpha   90.00
_cell.angle_beta   90.00
_cell.angle_gamma   90.00
#
_symmetry.space_group_name_H-M   'P 1'
#
loop_
_entity.id
_entity.type
_entity.pdbx_description
1 polymer ?
#
loop_
_entity_poly.entity_id
_entity_poly.type
_entity_poly.pdbx_seq_one_letter_code
_entity_poly.pdbx_strand_id
1 'polypeptide(L)'
;MHLFPNTRIFVSFGSLEIAWYAVLILTGALCAYLLCQRTMKKWGYAPEVLDDYVVPMLFIGILGARAWYVIFEWNYYSSHLNEIVAIWNGGLAIHGGLIAGFIFSLYFFKKRKISFLRMFDLIMPTVLLAQAFGRWGNFMNQEAYGGIVSESFYTHYPAFIKNQMFIDGAYRMPTFLFESVCNLLGFLFITFIFRKYWYKRRGDCGFMYMVWYGITRFVIEGLRTDSLMVLGLRTAQLVSLALMVVGCLGLMGVFHKAFHWKKKPVVLFDLDGTLIDSQQLVFETF
;
A
#
# COMPACT_ATOMS: atom_id res chain seq x y z
N MET A 1 13.67 11.05 -30.71
CA MET A 1 13.59 9.61 -30.50
C MET A 1 12.56 9.39 -29.41
N HIS A 2 11.41 8.85 -29.72
CA HIS A 2 10.43 8.48 -28.70
C HIS A 2 10.96 7.24 -27.98
N LEU A 3 11.19 7.33 -26.68
CA LEU A 3 11.67 6.21 -25.87
C LEU A 3 10.66 5.05 -25.85
N PHE A 4 9.39 5.38 -26.08
CA PHE A 4 8.28 4.42 -26.07
C PHE A 4 7.52 4.56 -27.40
N PRO A 5 7.41 3.49 -28.20
CA PRO A 5 6.65 3.51 -29.45
C PRO A 5 5.14 3.71 -29.24
N ASN A 6 4.63 3.25 -28.10
CA ASN A 6 3.27 3.50 -27.64
C ASN A 6 3.31 3.79 -26.13
N THR A 7 2.63 4.86 -25.71
CA THR A 7 2.66 5.30 -24.31
C THR A 7 1.68 4.52 -23.42
N ARG A 8 0.67 3.89 -23.97
CA ARG A 8 -0.34 3.15 -23.21
C ARG A 8 -0.12 1.65 -23.25
N ILE A 9 0.26 1.09 -24.40
CA ILE A 9 0.37 -0.35 -24.60
C ILE A 9 1.85 -0.76 -24.52
N PHE A 10 2.17 -1.68 -23.61
CA PHE A 10 3.50 -2.28 -23.50
C PHE A 10 3.72 -3.33 -24.59
N VAL A 11 2.77 -4.24 -24.74
CA VAL A 11 2.80 -5.31 -25.75
C VAL A 11 1.38 -5.73 -26.12
N SER A 12 1.18 -6.10 -27.38
CA SER A 12 -0.09 -6.64 -27.88
C SER A 12 0.11 -8.03 -28.48
N PHE A 13 -0.77 -8.95 -28.12
CA PHE A 13 -0.83 -10.31 -28.66
C PHE A 13 -2.24 -10.54 -29.22
N GLY A 14 -2.42 -10.29 -30.51
CA GLY A 14 -3.75 -10.35 -31.14
C GLY A 14 -4.70 -9.32 -30.50
N SER A 15 -5.79 -9.80 -29.90
CA SER A 15 -6.77 -8.96 -29.21
C SER A 15 -6.41 -8.61 -27.75
N LEU A 16 -5.36 -9.23 -27.19
CA LEU A 16 -4.91 -8.97 -25.82
C LEU A 16 -3.86 -7.87 -25.82
N GLU A 17 -4.18 -6.75 -25.18
CA GLU A 17 -3.27 -5.64 -24.99
C GLU A 17 -2.86 -5.53 -23.52
N ILE A 18 -1.56 -5.53 -23.26
CA ILE A 18 -1.00 -5.32 -21.92
C ILE A 18 -0.56 -3.86 -21.81
N ALA A 19 -1.18 -3.13 -20.91
CA ALA A 19 -0.85 -1.72 -20.67
C ALA A 19 0.43 -1.56 -19.83
N TRP A 20 1.23 -0.54 -20.11
CA TRP A 20 2.35 -0.11 -19.28
C TRP A 20 1.96 0.09 -17.82
N TYR A 21 0.77 0.66 -17.59
CA TYR A 21 0.22 0.87 -16.26
C TYR A 21 0.16 -0.42 -15.45
N ALA A 22 -0.33 -1.51 -16.05
CA ALA A 22 -0.41 -2.81 -15.39
C ALA A 22 1.00 -3.38 -15.09
N VAL A 23 1.93 -3.30 -16.04
CA VAL A 23 3.31 -3.76 -15.86
C VAL A 23 4.00 -3.02 -14.71
N LEU A 24 3.86 -1.70 -14.65
CA LEU A 24 4.49 -0.87 -13.62
C LEU A 24 3.90 -1.13 -12.22
N ILE A 25 2.59 -1.29 -12.11
CA ILE A 25 1.94 -1.64 -10.83
C ILE A 25 2.38 -3.03 -10.38
N LEU A 26 2.36 -4.02 -11.27
CA LEU A 26 2.79 -5.38 -10.95
C LEU A 26 4.27 -5.43 -10.55
N THR A 27 5.12 -4.66 -11.24
CA THR A 27 6.55 -4.53 -10.87
C THR A 27 6.70 -3.96 -9.46
N GLY A 28 5.98 -2.88 -9.15
CA GLY A 28 5.99 -2.28 -7.81
C GLY A 28 5.49 -3.24 -6.73
N ALA A 29 4.40 -3.95 -7.00
CA ALA A 29 3.83 -4.96 -6.11
C ALA A 29 4.81 -6.13 -5.89
N LEU A 30 5.46 -6.62 -6.94
CA LEU A 30 6.47 -7.68 -6.86
C LEU A 30 7.69 -7.24 -6.04
N CYS A 31 8.20 -6.03 -6.26
CA CYS A 31 9.27 -5.47 -5.44
C CYS A 31 8.90 -5.39 -3.96
N ALA A 32 7.71 -4.88 -3.65
CA ALA A 32 7.18 -4.82 -2.30
C ALA A 32 7.06 -6.21 -1.67
N TYR A 33 6.48 -7.16 -2.38
CA TYR A 33 6.35 -8.56 -1.97
C TYR A 33 7.71 -9.19 -1.64
N LEU A 34 8.69 -9.09 -2.54
CA LEU A 34 10.02 -9.68 -2.35
C LEU A 34 10.75 -9.07 -1.14
N LEU A 35 10.60 -7.77 -0.91
CA LEU A 35 11.15 -7.10 0.27
C LEU A 35 10.48 -7.56 1.56
N CYS A 36 9.15 -7.71 1.55
CA CYS A 36 8.39 -8.26 2.67
C CYS A 36 8.83 -9.70 2.98
N GLN A 37 8.91 -10.56 1.97
CA GLN A 37 9.31 -11.96 2.11
C GLN A 37 10.72 -12.08 2.71
N ARG A 38 11.70 -11.32 2.20
CA ARG A 38 13.07 -11.29 2.74
C ARG A 38 13.10 -10.86 4.21
N THR A 39 12.29 -9.86 4.57
CA THR A 39 12.24 -9.34 5.94
C THR A 39 11.52 -10.31 6.87
N MET A 40 10.43 -10.94 6.43
CA MET A 40 9.72 -11.97 7.21
C MET A 40 10.63 -13.16 7.52
N LYS A 41 11.39 -13.63 6.53
CA LYS A 41 12.40 -14.68 6.73
C LYS A 41 13.43 -14.30 7.79
N LYS A 42 13.95 -13.07 7.78
CA LYS A 42 14.87 -12.55 8.82
C LYS A 42 14.21 -12.49 10.20
N TRP A 43 12.89 -12.34 10.27
CA TRP A 43 12.14 -12.32 11.53
C TRP A 43 11.72 -13.70 12.02
N GLY A 44 12.10 -14.77 11.31
CA GLY A 44 11.79 -16.16 11.64
C GLY A 44 10.35 -16.59 11.33
N TYR A 45 9.65 -15.87 10.45
CA TYR A 45 8.36 -16.32 9.95
C TYR A 45 8.54 -17.24 8.74
N ALA A 46 7.66 -18.23 8.63
CA ALA A 46 7.59 -19.08 7.45
C ALA A 46 7.21 -18.24 6.21
N PRO A 47 7.87 -18.44 5.05
CA PRO A 47 7.60 -17.66 3.84
C PRO A 47 6.16 -17.80 3.35
N GLU A 48 5.54 -18.95 3.54
CA GLU A 48 4.17 -19.27 3.14
C GLU A 48 3.12 -18.36 3.81
N VAL A 49 3.45 -17.74 4.95
CA VAL A 49 2.53 -16.82 5.64
C VAL A 49 2.20 -15.61 4.78
N LEU A 50 3.16 -15.11 3.99
CA LEU A 50 2.94 -13.97 3.11
C LEU A 50 2.10 -14.37 1.91
N ASP A 51 2.33 -15.55 1.35
CA ASP A 51 1.58 -16.09 0.22
C ASP A 51 0.12 -16.33 0.60
N ASP A 52 -0.09 -16.99 1.75
CA ASP A 52 -1.41 -17.21 2.35
C ASP A 52 -2.16 -15.90 2.67
N TYR A 53 -1.43 -14.80 2.85
CA TYR A 53 -2.02 -13.49 3.08
C TYR A 53 -2.32 -12.73 1.80
N VAL A 54 -1.35 -12.63 0.88
CA VAL A 54 -1.42 -11.74 -0.28
C VAL A 54 -2.50 -12.18 -1.26
N VAL A 55 -2.58 -13.48 -1.57
CA VAL A 55 -3.55 -13.99 -2.54
C VAL A 55 -4.99 -13.76 -2.08
N PRO A 56 -5.42 -14.20 -0.88
CA PRO A 56 -6.77 -13.89 -0.41
C PRO A 56 -7.03 -12.38 -0.22
N MET A 57 -5.99 -11.61 0.17
CA MET A 57 -6.09 -10.16 0.32
C MET A 57 -6.48 -9.47 -1.00
N LEU A 58 -5.88 -9.88 -2.12
CA LEU A 58 -6.21 -9.36 -3.45
C LEU A 58 -7.67 -9.67 -3.81
N PHE A 59 -8.11 -10.93 -3.64
CA PHE A 59 -9.50 -11.31 -3.93
C PHE A 59 -10.50 -10.56 -3.07
N ILE A 60 -10.26 -10.50 -1.75
CA ILE A 60 -11.15 -9.80 -0.81
C ILE A 60 -11.15 -8.29 -1.09
N GLY A 61 -10.00 -7.73 -1.46
CA GLY A 61 -9.90 -6.34 -1.88
C GLY A 61 -10.74 -6.03 -3.12
N ILE A 62 -10.67 -6.87 -4.15
CA ILE A 62 -11.49 -6.73 -5.36
C ILE A 62 -12.98 -6.86 -5.04
N LEU A 63 -13.38 -7.87 -4.27
CA LEU A 63 -14.78 -8.05 -3.86
C LEU A 63 -15.28 -6.87 -3.02
N GLY A 64 -14.46 -6.36 -2.10
CA GLY A 64 -14.80 -5.18 -1.32
C GLY A 64 -14.94 -3.92 -2.17
N ALA A 65 -14.04 -3.73 -3.15
CA ALA A 65 -14.10 -2.61 -4.09
C ALA A 65 -15.39 -2.67 -4.94
N ARG A 66 -15.76 -3.85 -5.40
CA ARG A 66 -16.99 -4.07 -6.16
C ARG A 66 -18.24 -3.85 -5.30
N ALA A 67 -18.30 -4.46 -4.13
CA ALA A 67 -19.41 -4.32 -3.22
C ALA A 67 -19.67 -2.84 -2.86
N TRP A 68 -18.62 -2.09 -2.56
CA TRP A 68 -18.72 -0.66 -2.29
C TRP A 68 -19.29 0.11 -3.48
N TYR A 69 -18.79 -0.13 -4.68
CA TYR A 69 -19.27 0.52 -5.88
C TYR A 69 -20.75 0.23 -6.14
N VAL A 70 -21.15 -1.05 -6.05
CA VAL A 70 -22.53 -1.48 -6.25
C VAL A 70 -23.48 -0.85 -5.22
N ILE A 71 -23.06 -0.73 -3.95
CA ILE A 71 -23.87 -0.10 -2.88
C ILE A 71 -24.13 1.37 -3.20
N PHE A 72 -23.11 2.10 -3.67
CA PHE A 72 -23.26 3.52 -3.96
C PHE A 72 -23.99 3.80 -5.28
N GLU A 73 -23.96 2.86 -6.22
CA GLU A 73 -24.68 2.92 -7.50
C GLU A 73 -25.93 2.05 -7.49
N TRP A 74 -26.53 1.85 -6.31
CA TRP A 74 -27.67 0.92 -6.12
C TRP A 74 -28.88 1.26 -7.00
N ASN A 75 -29.10 2.52 -7.33
CA ASN A 75 -30.17 2.95 -8.22
C ASN A 75 -30.05 2.28 -9.60
N TYR A 76 -28.84 2.09 -10.10
CA TYR A 76 -28.59 1.39 -11.34
C TYR A 76 -28.67 -0.13 -11.15
N TYR A 77 -27.94 -0.67 -10.15
CA TYR A 77 -27.81 -2.10 -9.96
C TYR A 77 -29.09 -2.80 -9.47
N SER A 78 -30.00 -2.08 -8.86
CA SER A 78 -31.32 -2.63 -8.48
C SER A 78 -32.15 -3.14 -9.69
N SER A 79 -31.91 -2.54 -10.86
CA SER A 79 -32.55 -2.92 -12.12
C SER A 79 -31.67 -3.81 -13.02
N HIS A 80 -30.36 -3.96 -12.68
CA HIS A 80 -29.36 -4.68 -13.46
C HIS A 80 -28.56 -5.67 -12.60
N LEU A 81 -29.27 -6.54 -11.87
CA LEU A 81 -28.67 -7.48 -10.91
C LEU A 81 -27.60 -8.39 -11.52
N ASN A 82 -27.75 -8.74 -12.80
CA ASN A 82 -26.80 -9.60 -13.52
C ASN A 82 -25.41 -8.94 -13.67
N GLU A 83 -25.36 -7.61 -13.65
CA GLU A 83 -24.11 -6.86 -13.80
C GLU A 83 -23.35 -6.70 -12.48
N ILE A 84 -23.93 -7.04 -11.33
CA ILE A 84 -23.28 -6.91 -10.02
C ILE A 84 -21.95 -7.67 -10.00
N VAL A 85 -21.85 -8.83 -10.64
CA VAL A 85 -20.65 -9.66 -10.68
C VAL A 85 -19.71 -9.34 -11.83
N ALA A 86 -20.10 -8.48 -12.76
CA ALA A 86 -19.36 -8.14 -13.98
C ALA A 86 -18.21 -7.15 -13.70
N ILE A 87 -17.18 -7.61 -12.97
CA ILE A 87 -16.01 -6.79 -12.61
C ILE A 87 -15.17 -6.37 -13.82
N TRP A 88 -15.26 -7.09 -14.94
CA TRP A 88 -14.56 -6.80 -16.20
C TRP A 88 -15.06 -5.54 -16.90
N ASN A 89 -16.27 -5.07 -16.58
CA ASN A 89 -16.83 -3.81 -17.08
C ASN A 89 -16.35 -2.59 -16.25
N GLY A 90 -15.42 -2.77 -15.30
CA GLY A 90 -15.00 -1.72 -14.38
C GLY A 90 -15.92 -1.61 -13.15
N GLY A 91 -16.07 -0.41 -12.58
CA GLY A 91 -16.90 -0.19 -11.40
C GLY A 91 -16.30 -0.80 -10.12
N LEU A 92 -15.07 -0.39 -9.80
CA LEU A 92 -14.34 -0.78 -8.59
C LEU A 92 -13.99 0.47 -7.77
N ALA A 93 -14.51 0.56 -6.56
CA ALA A 93 -14.22 1.69 -5.65
C ALA A 93 -13.08 1.34 -4.70
N ILE A 94 -11.98 2.08 -4.77
CA ILE A 94 -10.78 1.84 -3.97
C ILE A 94 -11.06 1.82 -2.46
N HIS A 95 -12.00 2.64 -1.99
CA HIS A 95 -12.35 2.71 -0.57
C HIS A 95 -12.88 1.38 -0.03
N GLY A 96 -13.74 0.71 -0.80
CA GLY A 96 -14.26 -0.61 -0.44
C GLY A 96 -13.15 -1.67 -0.38
N GLY A 97 -12.21 -1.62 -1.32
CA GLY A 97 -11.05 -2.51 -1.32
C GLY A 97 -10.15 -2.31 -0.09
N LEU A 98 -9.88 -1.06 0.27
CA LEU A 98 -9.07 -0.72 1.44
C LEU A 98 -9.74 -1.16 2.76
N ILE A 99 -11.04 -0.92 2.91
CA ILE A 99 -11.80 -1.32 4.11
C ILE A 99 -11.84 -2.85 4.23
N ALA A 100 -12.19 -3.55 3.16
CA ALA A 100 -12.25 -5.02 3.15
C ALA A 100 -10.89 -5.63 3.43
N GLY A 101 -9.84 -5.10 2.79
CA GLY A 101 -8.47 -5.52 3.02
C GLY A 101 -7.98 -5.28 4.44
N PHE A 102 -8.32 -4.15 5.03
CA PHE A 102 -7.98 -3.87 6.43
C PHE A 102 -8.67 -4.85 7.39
N ILE A 103 -9.98 -5.08 7.23
CA ILE A 103 -10.74 -6.03 8.04
C ILE A 103 -10.16 -7.45 7.89
N PHE A 104 -9.87 -7.87 6.66
CA PHE A 104 -9.24 -9.16 6.40
C PHE A 104 -7.87 -9.27 7.07
N SER A 105 -7.05 -8.22 7.00
CA SER A 105 -5.73 -8.20 7.64
C SER A 105 -5.81 -8.40 9.15
N LEU A 106 -6.76 -7.74 9.81
CA LEU A 106 -7.01 -7.93 11.25
C LEU A 106 -7.41 -9.37 11.56
N TYR A 107 -8.35 -9.93 10.78
CA TYR A 107 -8.80 -11.30 10.94
C TYR A 107 -7.66 -12.30 10.71
N PHE A 108 -6.95 -12.18 9.60
CA PHE A 108 -5.89 -13.11 9.20
C PHE A 108 -4.75 -13.16 10.22
N PHE A 109 -4.20 -12.00 10.59
CA PHE A 109 -3.08 -11.96 11.53
C PHE A 109 -3.48 -12.38 12.94
N LYS A 110 -4.72 -12.06 13.36
CA LYS A 110 -5.26 -12.57 14.63
C LYS A 110 -5.38 -14.10 14.64
N LYS A 111 -5.93 -14.69 13.57
CA LYS A 111 -6.08 -16.15 13.41
C LYS A 111 -4.73 -16.86 13.41
N ARG A 112 -3.72 -16.28 12.76
CA ARG A 112 -2.34 -16.81 12.70
C ARG A 112 -1.50 -16.48 13.96
N LYS A 113 -2.06 -15.77 14.95
CA LYS A 113 -1.36 -15.31 16.17
C LYS A 113 -0.12 -14.46 15.87
N ILE A 114 -0.15 -13.72 14.77
CA ILE A 114 0.88 -12.78 14.33
C ILE A 114 0.46 -11.37 14.74
N SER A 115 1.40 -10.56 15.24
CA SER A 115 1.11 -9.17 15.59
C SER A 115 0.77 -8.36 14.35
N PHE A 116 -0.46 -7.80 14.31
CA PHE A 116 -0.88 -6.90 13.24
C PHE A 116 0.08 -5.71 13.08
N LEU A 117 0.43 -5.04 14.18
CA LEU A 117 1.32 -3.88 14.15
C LEU A 117 2.72 -4.22 13.59
N ARG A 118 3.22 -5.45 13.84
CA ARG A 118 4.49 -5.88 13.27
C ARG A 118 4.39 -6.08 11.76
N MET A 119 3.27 -6.60 11.26
CA MET A 119 3.02 -6.73 9.82
C MET A 119 2.75 -5.36 9.19
N PHE A 120 2.09 -4.47 9.89
CA PHE A 120 1.89 -3.08 9.50
C PHE A 120 3.23 -2.35 9.28
N ASP A 121 4.21 -2.53 10.20
CA ASP A 121 5.57 -2.02 10.05
C ASP A 121 6.33 -2.60 8.84
N LEU A 122 5.98 -3.80 8.45
CA LEU A 122 6.60 -4.47 7.32
C LEU A 122 6.02 -3.98 6.00
N ILE A 123 4.69 -4.01 5.90
CA ILE A 123 3.97 -3.82 4.64
C ILE A 123 3.91 -2.33 4.26
N MET A 124 3.54 -1.44 5.20
CA MET A 124 3.28 -0.04 4.86
C MET A 124 4.46 0.70 4.22
N PRO A 125 5.71 0.59 4.70
CA PRO A 125 6.82 1.22 3.99
C PRO A 125 7.00 0.70 2.55
N THR A 126 6.77 -0.60 2.31
CA THR A 126 6.91 -1.17 0.96
C THR A 126 5.78 -0.73 0.01
N VAL A 127 4.63 -0.32 0.55
CA VAL A 127 3.55 0.30 -0.24
C VAL A 127 4.02 1.61 -0.86
N LEU A 128 4.83 2.44 -0.17
CA LEU A 128 5.41 3.65 -0.78
C LEU A 128 6.25 3.30 -2.01
N LEU A 129 7.04 2.23 -1.94
CA LEU A 129 7.81 1.79 -3.09
C LEU A 129 6.89 1.38 -4.25
N ALA A 130 5.86 0.58 -4.00
CA ALA A 130 4.89 0.19 -5.02
C ALA A 130 4.15 1.41 -5.61
N GLN A 131 3.78 2.37 -4.76
CA GLN A 131 3.18 3.63 -5.20
C GLN A 131 4.13 4.45 -6.08
N ALA A 132 5.44 4.48 -5.77
CA ALA A 132 6.41 5.17 -6.61
C ALA A 132 6.43 4.63 -8.04
N PHE A 133 6.38 3.30 -8.21
CA PHE A 133 6.23 2.67 -9.54
C PHE A 133 4.88 2.99 -10.20
N GLY A 134 3.79 2.92 -9.44
CA GLY A 134 2.45 3.20 -9.95
C GLY A 134 2.29 4.61 -10.54
N ARG A 135 3.03 5.61 -10.02
CA ARG A 135 3.02 6.98 -10.57
C ARG A 135 3.58 7.06 -11.99
N TRP A 136 4.54 6.23 -12.33
CA TRP A 136 4.98 6.12 -13.71
C TRP A 136 3.91 5.53 -14.64
N GLY A 137 2.99 4.73 -14.11
CA GLY A 137 1.81 4.30 -14.84
C GLY A 137 0.90 5.48 -15.22
N ASN A 138 0.67 6.42 -14.29
CA ASN A 138 -0.08 7.65 -14.60
C ASN A 138 0.62 8.50 -15.68
N PHE A 139 1.96 8.57 -15.66
CA PHE A 139 2.75 9.21 -16.70
C PHE A 139 2.54 8.58 -18.09
N MET A 140 2.54 7.23 -18.16
CA MET A 140 2.30 6.51 -19.41
C MET A 140 0.87 6.75 -19.95
N ASN A 141 -0.11 6.84 -19.05
CA ASN A 141 -1.51 7.11 -19.39
C ASN A 141 -1.80 8.60 -19.66
N GLN A 142 -0.87 9.50 -19.36
CA GLN A 142 -1.07 10.95 -19.40
C GLN A 142 -2.26 11.40 -18.53
N GLU A 143 -2.30 10.92 -17.28
CA GLU A 143 -3.36 11.22 -16.31
C GLU A 143 -2.77 11.74 -14.99
N ALA A 144 -3.61 12.29 -14.12
CA ALA A 144 -3.22 12.77 -12.80
C ALA A 144 -2.12 13.85 -12.83
N TYR A 145 -2.15 14.71 -13.83
CA TYR A 145 -1.20 15.81 -14.00
C TYR A 145 -1.64 17.09 -13.27
N GLY A 146 -0.70 18.03 -13.15
CA GLY A 146 -0.96 19.34 -12.54
C GLY A 146 -1.33 20.43 -13.55
N GLY A 147 -1.34 21.66 -13.07
CA GLY A 147 -1.68 22.86 -13.87
C GLY A 147 -0.75 23.05 -15.08
N ILE A 148 -1.15 24.01 -15.95
CA ILE A 148 -0.36 24.43 -17.12
C ILE A 148 0.93 25.10 -16.63
N VAL A 149 2.04 24.76 -17.26
CA VAL A 149 3.36 25.38 -17.03
C VAL A 149 3.97 25.84 -18.35
N SER A 150 4.94 26.76 -18.27
CA SER A 150 5.67 27.20 -19.46
C SER A 150 6.61 26.13 -20.00
N GLU A 151 6.94 26.18 -21.28
CA GLU A 151 7.94 25.28 -21.86
C GLU A 151 9.31 25.39 -21.16
N SER A 152 9.68 26.58 -20.71
CA SER A 152 10.91 26.83 -19.96
C SER A 152 11.02 26.07 -18.62
N PHE A 153 9.88 25.68 -18.04
CA PHE A 153 9.85 24.81 -16.85
C PHE A 153 10.57 23.48 -17.09
N TYR A 154 10.51 22.98 -18.33
CA TYR A 154 11.09 21.70 -18.72
C TYR A 154 12.55 21.77 -19.21
N THR A 155 13.24 22.92 -19.10
CA THR A 155 14.62 23.09 -19.60
C THR A 155 15.60 22.07 -19.03
N HIS A 156 15.43 21.69 -17.76
CA HIS A 156 16.31 20.74 -17.07
C HIS A 156 15.74 19.31 -16.98
N TYR A 157 14.61 19.06 -17.60
CA TYR A 157 14.02 17.72 -17.62
C TYR A 157 14.44 16.94 -18.87
N PRO A 158 14.58 15.61 -18.78
CA PRO A 158 14.80 14.77 -19.94
C PRO A 158 13.71 14.96 -20.99
N ALA A 159 14.11 14.91 -22.27
CA ALA A 159 13.19 15.15 -23.40
C ALA A 159 11.95 14.23 -23.39
N PHE A 160 12.11 12.96 -22.96
CA PHE A 160 10.98 12.03 -22.90
C PHE A 160 9.93 12.44 -21.88
N ILE A 161 10.31 13.06 -20.75
CA ILE A 161 9.36 13.60 -19.76
C ILE A 161 8.68 14.83 -20.34
N LYS A 162 9.45 15.78 -20.90
CA LYS A 162 8.91 16.99 -21.51
C LYS A 162 7.87 16.65 -22.57
N ASN A 163 8.22 15.75 -23.50
CA ASN A 163 7.34 15.40 -24.62
C ASN A 163 6.05 14.69 -24.15
N GLN A 164 6.15 13.79 -23.18
CA GLN A 164 5.00 13.06 -22.65
C GLN A 164 4.07 13.96 -21.81
N MET A 165 4.61 15.01 -21.21
CA MET A 165 3.83 15.98 -20.43
C MET A 165 3.25 17.12 -21.26
N PHE A 166 3.37 17.08 -22.61
CA PHE A 166 2.62 17.93 -23.51
C PHE A 166 1.26 17.28 -23.80
N ILE A 167 0.22 17.75 -23.10
CA ILE A 167 -1.12 17.15 -23.06
C ILE A 167 -2.15 18.22 -23.40
N ASP A 168 -3.04 17.93 -24.33
CA ASP A 168 -4.10 18.85 -24.78
C ASP A 168 -3.57 20.23 -25.21
N GLY A 169 -2.46 20.23 -25.96
CA GLY A 169 -1.87 21.46 -26.52
C GLY A 169 -1.09 22.32 -25.51
N ALA A 170 -0.84 21.84 -24.30
CA ALA A 170 -0.12 22.58 -23.28
C ALA A 170 0.83 21.68 -22.47
N TYR A 171 1.92 22.25 -21.95
CA TYR A 171 2.76 21.55 -20.99
C TYR A 171 2.08 21.51 -19.62
N ARG A 172 1.99 20.34 -19.03
CA ARG A 172 1.37 20.10 -17.73
C ARG A 172 2.43 19.82 -16.66
N MET A 173 2.18 20.25 -15.43
CA MET A 173 3.09 20.00 -14.30
C MET A 173 3.20 18.49 -14.01
N PRO A 174 4.42 17.91 -13.86
CA PRO A 174 4.67 16.47 -13.72
C PRO A 174 4.45 16.01 -12.28
N THR A 175 3.23 16.09 -11.78
CA THR A 175 2.86 15.67 -10.42
C THR A 175 3.16 14.19 -10.15
N PHE A 176 3.11 13.35 -11.19
CA PHE A 176 3.52 11.94 -11.10
C PHE A 176 4.96 11.79 -10.61
N LEU A 177 5.88 12.62 -11.14
CA LEU A 177 7.30 12.58 -10.78
C LEU A 177 7.52 13.04 -9.34
N PHE A 178 6.87 14.13 -8.94
CA PHE A 178 6.97 14.64 -7.58
C PHE A 178 6.47 13.61 -6.58
N GLU A 179 5.31 12.98 -6.84
CA GLU A 179 4.76 11.96 -5.96
C GLU A 179 5.62 10.69 -5.96
N SER A 180 6.16 10.27 -7.11
CA SER A 180 7.07 9.12 -7.21
C SER A 180 8.34 9.35 -6.38
N VAL A 181 8.97 10.51 -6.52
CA VAL A 181 10.18 10.86 -5.75
C VAL A 181 9.87 10.94 -4.26
N CYS A 182 8.79 11.62 -3.85
CA CYS A 182 8.39 11.70 -2.45
C CYS A 182 8.11 10.31 -1.85
N ASN A 183 7.45 9.41 -2.60
CA ASN A 183 7.18 8.05 -2.14
C ASN A 183 8.47 7.23 -2.00
N LEU A 184 9.39 7.35 -2.94
CA LEU A 184 10.68 6.68 -2.86
C LEU A 184 11.50 7.19 -1.69
N LEU A 185 11.58 8.51 -1.50
CA LEU A 185 12.26 9.11 -0.35
C LEU A 185 11.63 8.68 0.98
N GLY A 186 10.29 8.61 1.06
CA GLY A 186 9.58 8.11 2.22
C GLY A 186 9.88 6.66 2.53
N PHE A 187 9.91 5.80 1.50
CA PHE A 187 10.33 4.41 1.64
C PHE A 187 11.76 4.29 2.20
N LEU A 188 12.71 5.01 1.62
CA LEU A 188 14.10 4.99 2.07
C LEU A 188 14.23 5.54 3.50
N PHE A 189 13.59 6.67 3.79
CA PHE A 189 13.61 7.28 5.10
C PHE A 189 13.04 6.35 6.18
N ILE A 190 11.84 5.79 5.95
CA ILE A 190 11.17 4.94 6.96
C ILE A 190 11.93 3.62 7.15
N THR A 191 12.42 3.02 6.05
CA THR A 191 13.05 1.70 6.11
C THR A 191 14.46 1.77 6.70
N PHE A 192 15.27 2.76 6.35
CA PHE A 192 16.68 2.80 6.71
C PHE A 192 17.01 3.79 7.83
N ILE A 193 16.32 4.93 7.91
CA ILE A 193 16.62 5.99 8.88
C ILE A 193 15.68 5.88 10.08
N PHE A 194 14.37 6.00 9.87
CA PHE A 194 13.39 6.00 10.96
C PHE A 194 13.42 4.69 11.75
N ARG A 195 13.42 3.55 11.07
CA ARG A 195 13.50 2.23 11.70
C ARG A 195 14.77 2.03 12.51
N LYS A 196 15.89 2.62 12.11
CA LYS A 196 17.16 2.48 12.81
C LYS A 196 17.28 3.37 14.04
N TYR A 197 16.79 4.61 13.96
CA TYR A 197 17.07 5.64 14.97
C TYR A 197 15.86 6.00 15.85
N TRP A 198 14.62 5.90 15.32
CA TRP A 198 13.42 6.39 16.01
C TRP A 198 12.35 5.34 16.24
N TYR A 199 12.54 4.12 15.77
CA TYR A 199 11.60 3.02 16.02
C TYR A 199 11.60 2.63 17.49
N LYS A 200 10.46 2.81 18.17
CA LYS A 200 10.31 2.51 19.60
C LYS A 200 9.31 1.39 19.86
N ARG A 201 8.26 1.32 19.05
CA ARG A 201 7.12 0.43 19.27
C ARG A 201 6.70 -0.23 17.96
N ARG A 202 6.09 -1.43 18.09
CA ARG A 202 5.49 -2.10 16.91
C ARG A 202 4.40 -1.23 16.34
N GLY A 203 4.40 -0.99 15.04
CA GLY A 203 3.47 -0.13 14.32
C GLY A 203 4.04 1.24 13.97
N ASP A 204 5.14 1.68 14.60
CA ASP A 204 5.69 3.03 14.39
C ASP A 204 6.06 3.31 12.92
N CYS A 205 6.63 2.31 12.18
CA CYS A 205 6.93 2.48 10.75
C CYS A 205 5.65 2.61 9.90
N GLY A 206 4.62 1.83 10.24
CA GLY A 206 3.33 1.92 9.56
C GLY A 206 2.61 3.24 9.85
N PHE A 207 2.66 3.74 11.08
CA PHE A 207 2.10 5.05 11.42
C PHE A 207 2.91 6.19 10.80
N MET A 208 4.24 6.06 10.72
CA MET A 208 5.08 7.03 10.01
C MET A 208 4.76 7.07 8.50
N TYR A 209 4.45 5.91 7.88
CA TYR A 209 3.93 5.87 6.52
C TYR A 209 2.67 6.74 6.38
N MET A 210 1.70 6.61 7.31
CA MET A 210 0.45 7.39 7.24
C MET A 210 0.72 8.89 7.34
N VAL A 211 1.66 9.32 8.21
CA VAL A 211 2.07 10.72 8.32
C VAL A 211 2.76 11.19 7.04
N TRP A 212 3.76 10.44 6.56
CA TRP A 212 4.52 10.81 5.37
C TRP A 212 3.64 10.91 4.13
N TYR A 213 2.86 9.85 3.86
CA TYR A 213 1.95 9.83 2.72
C TYR A 213 0.86 10.90 2.83
N GLY A 214 0.32 11.11 4.03
CA GLY A 214 -0.67 12.15 4.28
C GLY A 214 -0.14 13.54 3.94
N ILE A 215 1.06 13.90 4.39
CA ILE A 215 1.70 15.20 4.08
C ILE A 215 1.94 15.34 2.58
N THR A 216 2.61 14.34 1.97
CA THR A 216 2.97 14.41 0.56
C THR A 216 1.73 14.45 -0.34
N ARG A 217 0.73 13.64 -0.05
CA ARG A 217 -0.52 13.61 -0.81
C ARG A 217 -1.33 14.90 -0.66
N PHE A 218 -1.37 15.47 0.53
CA PHE A 218 -2.06 16.75 0.78
C PHE A 218 -1.48 17.87 -0.09
N VAL A 219 -0.15 17.98 -0.14
CA VAL A 219 0.54 19.00 -0.94
C VAL A 219 0.35 18.77 -2.44
N ILE A 220 0.60 17.54 -2.90
CA ILE A 220 0.53 17.23 -4.34
C ILE A 220 -0.90 17.32 -4.87
N GLU A 221 -1.91 16.93 -4.07
CA GLU A 221 -3.31 17.11 -4.47
C GLU A 221 -3.66 18.58 -4.71
N GLY A 222 -3.01 19.49 -3.98
CA GLY A 222 -3.14 20.93 -4.21
C GLY A 222 -2.71 21.40 -5.61
N LEU A 223 -1.79 20.66 -6.25
CA LEU A 223 -1.26 20.97 -7.58
C LEU A 223 -2.06 20.33 -8.73
N ARG A 224 -2.93 19.36 -8.44
CA ARG A 224 -3.69 18.61 -9.45
C ARG A 224 -4.91 19.39 -9.95
N THR A 225 -5.25 19.14 -11.20
CA THR A 225 -6.42 19.78 -11.88
C THR A 225 -7.65 18.87 -11.93
N ASP A 226 -7.47 17.56 -11.73
CA ASP A 226 -8.50 16.51 -11.86
C ASP A 226 -8.98 15.97 -10.49
N SER A 227 -8.93 16.80 -9.45
CA SER A 227 -9.30 16.41 -8.09
C SER A 227 -10.80 16.24 -7.92
N LEU A 228 -11.21 15.14 -7.28
CA LEU A 228 -12.59 14.94 -6.84
C LEU A 228 -12.93 15.90 -5.70
N MET A 229 -14.04 16.63 -5.85
CA MET A 229 -14.51 17.58 -4.85
C MET A 229 -15.74 17.07 -4.11
N VAL A 230 -15.74 17.19 -2.78
CA VAL A 230 -16.89 16.91 -1.92
C VAL A 230 -17.10 18.11 -1.01
N LEU A 231 -18.28 18.71 -1.01
CA LEU A 231 -18.62 19.91 -0.23
C LEU A 231 -17.63 21.08 -0.43
N GLY A 232 -17.12 21.24 -1.65
CA GLY A 232 -16.15 22.30 -1.96
C GLY A 232 -14.70 22.02 -1.50
N LEU A 233 -14.43 20.86 -0.91
CA LEU A 233 -13.10 20.41 -0.49
C LEU A 233 -12.61 19.25 -1.34
N ARG A 234 -11.30 19.17 -1.54
CA ARG A 234 -10.68 18.03 -2.25
C ARG A 234 -10.72 16.79 -1.37
N THR A 235 -11.43 15.75 -1.81
CA THR A 235 -11.61 14.52 -1.05
C THR A 235 -10.28 13.90 -0.61
N ALA A 236 -9.28 13.91 -1.50
CA ALA A 236 -7.98 13.36 -1.18
C ALA A 236 -7.24 14.16 -0.09
N GLN A 237 -7.47 15.48 0.03
CA GLN A 237 -6.89 16.28 1.11
C GLN A 237 -7.55 15.96 2.46
N LEU A 238 -8.86 15.75 2.50
CA LEU A 238 -9.55 15.34 3.73
C LEU A 238 -9.05 13.98 4.23
N VAL A 239 -8.93 13.01 3.31
CA VAL A 239 -8.36 11.69 3.63
C VAL A 239 -6.91 11.82 4.11
N SER A 240 -6.13 12.68 3.49
CA SER A 240 -4.73 12.93 3.88
C SER A 240 -4.62 13.50 5.30
N LEU A 241 -5.48 14.45 5.66
CA LEU A 241 -5.54 14.98 7.02
C LEU A 241 -5.92 13.88 8.03
N ALA A 242 -6.92 13.07 7.73
CA ALA A 242 -7.30 11.95 8.58
C ALA A 242 -6.14 10.96 8.77
N LEU A 243 -5.40 10.62 7.70
CA LEU A 243 -4.22 9.76 7.78
C LEU A 243 -3.12 10.39 8.65
N MET A 244 -2.85 11.70 8.53
CA MET A 244 -1.88 12.38 9.37
C MET A 244 -2.27 12.32 10.85
N VAL A 245 -3.52 12.61 11.17
CA VAL A 245 -4.02 12.56 12.57
C VAL A 245 -3.89 11.14 13.12
N VAL A 246 -4.37 10.13 12.39
CA VAL A 246 -4.29 8.72 12.83
C VAL A 246 -2.81 8.28 12.97
N GLY A 247 -1.96 8.67 12.04
CA GLY A 247 -0.53 8.39 12.08
C GLY A 247 0.15 9.00 13.31
N CYS A 248 -0.11 10.28 13.60
CA CYS A 248 0.41 10.96 14.78
C CYS A 248 -0.09 10.31 16.09
N LEU A 249 -1.38 10.04 16.22
CA LEU A 249 -1.94 9.34 17.37
C LEU A 249 -1.32 7.94 17.55
N GLY A 250 -1.08 7.25 16.44
CA GLY A 250 -0.38 5.96 16.45
C GLY A 250 1.04 6.06 16.97
N LEU A 251 1.82 7.04 16.51
CA LEU A 251 3.18 7.31 16.99
C LEU A 251 3.21 7.72 18.47
N MET A 252 2.16 8.38 18.96
CA MET A 252 1.99 8.67 20.39
C MET A 252 1.67 7.42 21.22
N GLY A 253 1.24 6.31 20.58
CA GLY A 253 0.95 5.04 21.23
C GLY A 253 -0.51 4.79 21.57
N VAL A 254 -1.44 5.63 21.10
CA VAL A 254 -2.87 5.52 21.41
C VAL A 254 -3.44 4.15 21.02
N PHE A 255 -3.05 3.63 19.87
CA PHE A 255 -3.60 2.37 19.34
C PHE A 255 -2.87 1.11 19.82
N HIS A 256 -1.73 1.24 20.52
CA HIS A 256 -0.93 0.07 20.90
C HIS A 256 -1.70 -0.89 21.82
N LYS A 257 -2.49 -0.36 22.74
CA LYS A 257 -3.31 -1.17 23.64
C LYS A 257 -4.39 -1.96 22.90
N ALA A 258 -5.03 -1.35 21.90
CA ALA A 258 -6.11 -1.97 21.12
C ALA A 258 -5.61 -3.16 20.27
N PHE A 259 -4.38 -3.07 19.74
CA PHE A 259 -3.78 -4.12 18.90
C PHE A 259 -2.85 -5.06 19.69
N HIS A 260 -2.80 -4.92 21.02
CA HIS A 260 -2.05 -5.84 21.90
C HIS A 260 -2.92 -7.08 22.17
N TRP A 261 -2.87 -8.05 21.26
CA TRP A 261 -3.50 -9.34 21.52
C TRP A 261 -2.69 -10.06 22.58
N LYS A 262 -3.29 -10.25 23.75
CA LYS A 262 -2.66 -11.00 24.87
C LYS A 262 -2.27 -12.37 24.34
N LYS A 263 -0.98 -12.65 24.25
CA LYS A 263 -0.52 -14.04 24.18
C LYS A 263 -1.01 -14.70 25.45
N LYS A 264 -1.70 -15.85 25.36
CA LYS A 264 -1.91 -16.69 26.54
C LYS A 264 -0.52 -16.95 27.14
N PRO A 265 -0.32 -16.76 28.43
CA PRO A 265 0.97 -17.10 29.05
C PRO A 265 1.27 -18.54 28.70
N VAL A 266 2.36 -18.77 28.00
CA VAL A 266 2.92 -20.14 27.85
C VAL A 266 3.65 -20.38 29.13
N VAL A 267 3.05 -21.20 30.00
CA VAL A 267 3.73 -21.72 31.18
C VAL A 267 4.56 -22.89 30.65
N LEU A 268 5.86 -22.67 30.52
CA LEU A 268 6.83 -23.74 30.31
C LEU A 268 7.05 -24.39 31.68
N PHE A 269 6.49 -25.55 31.86
CA PHE A 269 6.90 -26.42 32.98
C PHE A 269 8.22 -27.08 32.54
N ASP A 270 9.27 -26.75 33.21
CA ASP A 270 10.48 -27.56 33.18
C ASP A 270 10.15 -28.88 33.93
N LEU A 271 9.96 -29.93 33.15
CA LEU A 271 9.53 -31.22 33.65
C LEU A 271 10.62 -31.83 34.56
N ASP A 272 11.88 -31.60 34.19
CA ASP A 272 13.02 -32.22 34.87
C ASP A 272 13.34 -31.59 36.24
N GLY A 273 13.12 -30.27 36.39
CA GLY A 273 13.41 -29.61 37.65
C GLY A 273 12.19 -29.26 38.52
N THR A 274 10.98 -29.22 37.90
CA THR A 274 9.76 -28.72 38.55
C THR A 274 8.78 -29.83 38.95
N LEU A 275 8.68 -30.89 38.16
CA LEU A 275 7.72 -31.98 38.37
C LEU A 275 8.41 -33.32 38.69
N ILE A 276 9.63 -33.53 38.21
CA ILE A 276 10.41 -34.74 38.45
C ILE A 276 11.84 -34.31 38.73
N ASP A 277 12.37 -34.65 39.87
CA ASP A 277 13.78 -34.47 40.20
C ASP A 277 14.60 -35.57 39.52
N SER A 278 14.92 -35.34 38.24
CA SER A 278 15.67 -36.30 37.44
C SER A 278 17.12 -36.47 37.88
N GLN A 279 17.66 -35.56 38.68
CA GLN A 279 18.99 -35.72 39.28
C GLN A 279 19.04 -36.88 40.28
N GLN A 280 17.97 -37.08 41.05
CA GLN A 280 17.89 -38.26 41.95
C GLN A 280 17.78 -39.57 41.17
N LEU A 281 17.01 -39.58 40.07
CA LEU A 281 16.83 -40.79 39.25
C LEU A 281 18.14 -41.26 38.54
N VAL A 282 19.02 -40.33 38.20
CA VAL A 282 20.31 -40.65 37.57
C VAL A 282 21.28 -41.23 38.61
N PHE A 283 21.22 -40.83 39.89
CA PHE A 283 22.07 -41.38 40.94
C PHE A 283 21.58 -42.72 41.49
N GLU A 284 20.29 -43.06 41.34
CA GLU A 284 19.76 -44.38 41.76
C GLU A 284 19.94 -45.48 40.70
N THR A 285 20.34 -45.13 39.48
CA THR A 285 20.52 -46.08 38.35
C THR A 285 22.00 -46.39 38.05
N PHE A 286 22.94 -45.86 38.82
CA PHE A 286 24.37 -46.19 38.84
C PHE A 286 24.76 -46.67 40.25
#